data_95c32fb06b63d00eb55c9f3f04d99dfc
#
_entry.id   95c32fb06b63d00eb55c9f3f04d99dfc
#
_cell.length_a   1.000
_cell.length_b   1.000
_cell.length_c   1.000
_cell.angle_alpha   90.00
_cell.angle_beta   90.00
_cell.angle_gamma   90.00
#
_symmetry.space_group_name_H-M   'P 1'
#
loop_
_entity.id
_entity.type
_entity.pdbx_description
1 polymer ?
#
loop_
_entity_poly.entity_id
_entity_poly.type
_entity_poly.pdbx_seq_one_letter_code
_entity_poly.pdbx_strand_id
1 'polypeptide(L)'
;HKDVLVAFTGYDCFSNIRGSACDRMADLIGRNPIMWWNNPVNDDYDEFLYMHGLTARWIIEDKTPISSLQGLVLNPMNQGQVSKIALFSSADYAWNPAKFDESASWEASLSSIVAEPELTEALKTFIGVMSAYTTHDTRTPEGEKFSPLYTAFQSAYSKENIPDATQLLSEMKKANEACKV
;
A
#
# COMPACT_ATOMS: atom_id res chain seq x y z
N HIS A 1 17.58 21.63 -21.23
CA HIS A 1 17.02 22.95 -20.99
C HIS A 1 16.56 23.07 -19.53
N LYS A 2 16.73 24.20 -18.89
CA LYS A 2 16.44 24.40 -17.46
C LYS A 2 14.95 24.20 -17.11
N ASP A 3 14.05 24.39 -18.07
CA ASP A 3 12.61 24.27 -17.88
C ASP A 3 12.07 22.84 -18.14
N VAL A 4 12.96 21.92 -18.48
CA VAL A 4 12.60 20.50 -18.64
C VAL A 4 12.65 19.82 -17.28
N LEU A 5 11.52 19.32 -16.79
CA LEU A 5 11.47 18.50 -15.59
C LEU A 5 12.04 17.11 -15.88
N VAL A 6 12.81 16.58 -14.96
CA VAL A 6 13.39 15.24 -15.07
C VAL A 6 12.78 14.39 -13.96
N ALA A 7 12.09 13.32 -14.36
CA ALA A 7 11.56 12.34 -13.43
C ALA A 7 12.42 11.08 -13.43
N PHE A 8 12.51 10.39 -12.30
CA PHE A 8 13.19 9.12 -12.14
C PHE A 8 12.47 8.25 -11.10
N THR A 9 12.69 6.95 -11.13
CA THR A 9 11.99 5.98 -10.27
C THR A 9 12.79 5.56 -9.03
N GLY A 10 13.95 6.10 -8.82
CA GLY A 10 14.90 5.67 -7.81
C GLY A 10 16.02 4.82 -8.39
N TYR A 11 16.53 3.85 -7.63
CA TYR A 11 17.56 2.92 -8.13
C TYR A 11 16.98 1.87 -9.08
N ASP A 12 15.71 1.53 -8.91
CA ASP A 12 14.99 0.55 -9.71
C ASP A 12 13.62 1.09 -10.13
N CYS A 13 12.91 0.34 -10.97
CA CYS A 13 11.53 0.66 -11.37
C CYS A 13 10.60 0.74 -10.16
N PHE A 14 10.77 -0.17 -9.22
CA PHE A 14 10.08 -0.19 -7.93
C PHE A 14 11.10 0.02 -6.82
N SER A 15 11.20 1.23 -6.33
CA SER A 15 12.19 1.61 -5.32
C SER A 15 11.55 2.27 -4.11
N ASN A 16 12.22 2.07 -2.98
CA ASN A 16 12.02 2.93 -1.81
C ASN A 16 12.43 4.38 -2.14
N ILE A 17 11.78 5.35 -1.53
CA ILE A 17 12.25 6.73 -1.59
C ILE A 17 13.48 6.87 -0.70
N ARG A 18 14.62 7.13 -1.32
CA ARG A 18 15.92 7.30 -0.65
C ARG A 18 16.49 8.68 -0.94
N GLY A 19 16.79 9.41 0.12
CA GLY A 19 17.44 10.72 -0.01
C GLY A 19 18.73 10.64 -0.82
N SER A 20 19.57 9.63 -0.55
CA SER A 20 20.84 9.40 -1.27
C SER A 20 20.66 9.19 -2.79
N ALA A 21 19.58 8.55 -3.21
CA ALA A 21 19.27 8.38 -4.64
C ALA A 21 18.86 9.73 -5.28
N CYS A 22 18.09 10.52 -4.55
CA CYS A 22 17.66 11.84 -4.99
C CYS A 22 18.86 12.81 -5.10
N ASP A 23 19.74 12.83 -4.10
CA ASP A 23 20.96 13.63 -4.10
C ASP A 23 21.86 13.26 -5.29
N ARG A 24 22.12 11.99 -5.49
CA ARG A 24 22.92 11.51 -6.62
C ARG A 24 22.31 11.90 -7.96
N MET A 25 21.00 11.80 -8.11
CA MET A 25 20.33 12.20 -9.35
C MET A 25 20.43 13.72 -9.54
N ALA A 26 20.23 14.51 -8.47
CA ALA A 26 20.36 15.96 -8.53
C ALA A 26 21.77 16.39 -8.97
N ASP A 27 22.81 15.75 -8.45
CA ASP A 27 24.20 15.98 -8.83
C ASP A 27 24.44 15.65 -10.31
N LEU A 28 23.91 14.51 -10.78
CA LEU A 28 24.08 14.07 -12.16
C LEU A 28 23.43 14.99 -13.19
N ILE A 29 22.25 15.55 -12.87
CA ILE A 29 21.50 16.37 -13.82
C ILE A 29 21.67 17.89 -13.56
N GLY A 30 22.37 18.26 -12.48
CA GLY A 30 22.63 19.65 -12.08
C GLY A 30 21.37 20.41 -11.62
N ARG A 31 20.36 19.71 -11.11
CA ARG A 31 19.10 20.26 -10.59
C ARG A 31 18.30 19.19 -9.84
N ASN A 32 17.31 19.61 -9.06
CA ASN A 32 16.46 18.70 -8.34
C ASN A 32 15.54 17.93 -9.32
N PRO A 33 15.46 16.58 -9.22
CA PRO A 33 14.56 15.76 -9.99
C PRO A 33 13.15 15.74 -9.38
N ILE A 34 12.20 15.16 -10.13
CA ILE A 34 10.92 14.70 -9.64
C ILE A 34 11.02 13.18 -9.41
N MET A 35 10.56 12.68 -8.27
CA MET A 35 10.39 11.25 -8.06
C MET A 35 9.11 10.78 -8.75
N TRP A 36 9.23 9.90 -9.73
CA TRP A 36 8.11 9.11 -10.24
C TRP A 36 8.04 7.84 -9.40
N TRP A 37 7.09 7.77 -8.50
CA TRP A 37 6.98 6.66 -7.58
C TRP A 37 5.90 5.68 -8.02
N ASN A 38 6.28 4.44 -8.30
CA ASN A 38 5.38 3.36 -8.68
C ASN A 38 4.67 2.81 -7.43
N ASN A 39 3.77 3.62 -6.88
CA ASN A 39 2.94 3.33 -5.72
C ASN A 39 1.59 4.04 -5.85
N PRO A 40 0.46 3.36 -5.65
CA PRO A 40 0.26 1.94 -5.36
C PRO A 40 -0.01 1.06 -6.61
N VAL A 41 0.57 1.35 -7.76
CA VAL A 41 0.37 0.57 -8.98
C VAL A 41 0.50 -0.95 -8.75
N ASN A 42 -0.35 -1.73 -9.40
CA ASN A 42 -0.45 -3.19 -9.25
C ASN A 42 -0.43 -3.95 -10.58
N ASP A 43 0.09 -3.36 -11.63
CA ASP A 43 0.17 -3.94 -12.98
C ASP A 43 1.08 -5.18 -13.09
N ASP A 44 1.95 -5.41 -12.09
CA ASP A 44 2.72 -6.65 -11.96
C ASP A 44 1.88 -7.80 -11.40
N TYR A 45 0.88 -7.46 -10.56
CA TYR A 45 0.02 -8.40 -9.84
C TYR A 45 -1.36 -7.76 -9.70
N ASP A 46 -2.13 -7.74 -10.78
CA ASP A 46 -3.42 -7.06 -10.87
C ASP A 46 -4.52 -7.63 -9.96
N GLU A 47 -4.32 -8.86 -9.44
CA GLU A 47 -5.16 -9.46 -8.43
C GLU A 47 -4.98 -8.85 -7.03
N PHE A 48 -3.95 -8.05 -6.81
CA PHE A 48 -3.68 -7.43 -5.51
C PHE A 48 -4.15 -5.98 -5.46
N LEU A 49 -4.77 -5.61 -4.35
CA LEU A 49 -5.17 -4.24 -4.06
C LEU A 49 -4.27 -3.67 -2.95
N TYR A 50 -3.46 -2.70 -3.32
CA TYR A 50 -2.55 -2.05 -2.37
C TYR A 50 -3.24 -0.89 -1.67
N MET A 51 -3.95 -1.21 -0.56
CA MET A 51 -4.75 -0.28 0.23
C MET A 51 -4.07 0.09 1.55
N HIS A 52 -2.75 0.09 1.55
CA HIS A 52 -1.96 0.38 2.74
C HIS A 52 -1.64 1.86 2.88
N GLY A 53 -1.17 2.22 4.07
CA GLY A 53 -0.47 3.47 4.28
C GLY A 53 0.85 3.54 3.49
N LEU A 54 1.50 4.68 3.57
CA LEU A 54 2.65 5.02 2.75
C LEU A 54 3.81 4.03 2.84
N THR A 55 4.11 3.52 4.04
CA THR A 55 5.32 2.73 4.29
C THR A 55 5.11 1.23 4.23
N ALA A 56 3.88 0.78 4.04
CA ALA A 56 3.57 -0.64 4.10
C ALA A 56 4.22 -1.47 2.97
N ARG A 57 4.37 -0.89 1.80
CA ARG A 57 5.03 -1.53 0.65
C ARG A 57 6.42 -0.96 0.37
N TRP A 58 6.57 0.34 0.56
CA TRP A 58 7.78 1.07 0.19
C TRP A 58 8.24 1.94 1.35
N ILE A 59 9.38 1.63 1.89
CA ILE A 59 9.96 2.36 3.01
C ILE A 59 10.50 3.70 2.48
N ILE A 60 10.12 4.77 3.14
CA ILE A 60 10.86 6.02 3.09
C ILE A 60 11.95 5.90 4.13
N GLU A 61 13.18 5.69 3.70
CA GLU A 61 14.30 5.43 4.61
C GLU A 61 14.62 6.60 5.53
N ASP A 62 14.31 7.81 5.06
CA ASP A 62 14.47 9.00 5.84
C ASP A 62 13.14 9.79 5.82
N LYS A 63 12.52 9.94 6.99
CA LYS A 63 11.28 10.72 7.16
C LYS A 63 11.52 12.22 7.07
N THR A 64 12.76 12.66 6.93
CA THR A 64 13.07 14.08 6.75
C THR A 64 12.76 14.55 5.33
N PRO A 65 12.44 15.83 5.15
CA PRO A 65 12.27 16.39 3.82
C PRO A 65 13.50 16.16 2.96
N ILE A 66 13.33 15.55 1.80
CA ILE A 66 14.42 15.33 0.85
C ILE A 66 14.63 16.64 0.06
N SER A 67 15.62 17.40 0.45
CA SER A 67 15.89 18.75 -0.10
C SER A 67 16.27 18.74 -1.58
N SER A 68 16.80 17.63 -2.06
CA SER A 68 17.19 17.42 -3.46
C SER A 68 16.04 16.94 -4.34
N LEU A 69 14.81 16.86 -3.83
CA LEU A 69 13.63 16.45 -4.58
C LEU A 69 12.74 17.66 -4.88
N GLN A 70 12.36 17.86 -6.14
CA GLN A 70 11.48 18.95 -6.55
C GLN A 70 10.01 18.63 -6.34
N GLY A 71 9.64 17.34 -6.42
CA GLY A 71 8.27 16.89 -6.28
C GLY A 71 8.14 15.38 -6.37
N LEU A 72 6.94 14.93 -6.14
CA LEU A 72 6.55 13.52 -6.15
C LEU A 72 5.38 13.32 -7.11
N VAL A 73 5.49 12.35 -7.99
CA VAL A 73 4.42 11.87 -8.86
C VAL A 73 4.16 10.41 -8.52
N LEU A 74 2.90 10.06 -8.37
CA LEU A 74 2.44 8.72 -8.01
C LEU A 74 1.82 8.03 -9.21
N ASN A 75 2.09 6.73 -9.33
CA ASN A 75 1.47 5.85 -10.30
C ASN A 75 0.44 4.98 -9.58
N PRO A 76 -0.88 5.26 -9.70
CA PRO A 76 -1.92 4.53 -9.00
C PRO A 76 -2.28 3.22 -9.68
N MET A 77 -3.05 2.37 -8.96
CA MET A 77 -3.73 1.22 -9.55
C MET A 77 -4.83 1.66 -10.52
N ASN A 78 -5.24 0.78 -11.43
CA ASN A 78 -6.44 0.96 -12.26
C ASN A 78 -7.71 1.13 -11.43
N GLN A 79 -7.74 0.56 -10.22
CA GLN A 79 -8.82 0.67 -9.26
C GLN A 79 -8.75 2.02 -8.53
N GLY A 80 -9.23 3.07 -9.18
CA GLY A 80 -9.06 4.45 -8.73
C GLY A 80 -9.61 4.75 -7.34
N GLN A 81 -10.74 4.15 -6.94
CA GLN A 81 -11.32 4.42 -5.61
C GLN A 81 -10.44 3.88 -4.48
N VAL A 82 -9.98 2.65 -4.59
CA VAL A 82 -9.10 2.04 -3.57
C VAL A 82 -7.69 2.63 -3.58
N SER A 83 -7.23 3.14 -4.72
CA SER A 83 -5.96 3.86 -4.82
C SER A 83 -5.93 5.12 -3.94
N LYS A 84 -7.09 5.73 -3.66
CA LYS A 84 -7.18 6.95 -2.85
C LYS A 84 -6.56 6.79 -1.46
N ILE A 85 -6.57 5.59 -0.89
CA ILE A 85 -5.98 5.31 0.43
C ILE A 85 -4.48 5.61 0.41
N ALA A 86 -3.74 4.97 -0.49
CA ALA A 86 -2.30 5.17 -0.61
C ALA A 86 -1.96 6.57 -1.14
N LEU A 87 -2.76 7.13 -2.05
CA LEU A 87 -2.57 8.48 -2.57
C LEU A 87 -2.74 9.52 -1.47
N PHE A 88 -3.72 9.36 -0.57
CA PHE A 88 -3.93 10.25 0.57
C PHE A 88 -2.69 10.28 1.47
N SER A 89 -2.23 9.12 1.92
CA SER A 89 -1.06 9.03 2.78
C SER A 89 0.22 9.58 2.12
N SER A 90 0.36 9.35 0.82
CA SER A 90 1.50 9.90 0.06
C SER A 90 1.45 11.42 -0.07
N ALA A 91 0.26 11.98 -0.26
CA ALA A 91 0.07 13.44 -0.33
C ALA A 91 0.30 14.09 1.04
N ASP A 92 -0.17 13.46 2.12
CA ASP A 92 0.04 13.93 3.48
C ASP A 92 1.53 13.95 3.85
N TYR A 93 2.25 12.87 3.51
CA TYR A 93 3.71 12.87 3.63
C TYR A 93 4.37 14.00 2.83
N ALA A 94 4.00 14.15 1.55
CA ALA A 94 4.60 15.16 0.69
C ALA A 94 4.32 16.60 1.19
N TRP A 95 3.18 16.80 1.85
CA TRP A 95 2.82 18.11 2.43
C TRP A 95 3.69 18.51 3.61
N ASN A 96 3.94 17.58 4.54
CA ASN A 96 4.75 17.86 5.72
C ASN A 96 5.46 16.60 6.25
N PRO A 97 6.56 16.16 5.61
CA PRO A 97 7.26 14.92 5.98
C PRO A 97 7.72 14.90 7.44
N ALA A 98 8.10 16.06 7.99
CA ALA A 98 8.60 16.15 9.37
C ALA A 98 7.54 15.90 10.44
N LYS A 99 6.26 16.03 10.10
CA LYS A 99 5.12 15.81 11.00
C LYS A 99 4.24 14.64 10.56
N PHE A 100 4.64 13.93 9.52
CA PHE A 100 3.87 12.81 9.01
C PHE A 100 3.77 11.70 10.07
N ASP A 101 2.54 11.32 10.38
CA ASP A 101 2.20 10.16 11.18
C ASP A 101 1.43 9.17 10.30
N GLU A 102 2.05 8.04 10.01
CA GLU A 102 1.50 7.06 9.08
C GLU A 102 0.18 6.48 9.54
N SER A 103 0.07 6.15 10.84
CA SER A 103 -1.15 5.56 11.39
C SER A 103 -2.31 6.55 11.33
N ALA A 104 -2.08 7.78 11.77
CA ALA A 104 -3.09 8.83 11.72
C ALA A 104 -3.48 9.17 10.27
N SER A 105 -2.52 9.21 9.37
CA SER A 105 -2.76 9.47 7.94
C SER A 105 -3.58 8.33 7.30
N TRP A 106 -3.26 7.07 7.62
CA TRP A 106 -4.02 5.93 7.12
C TRP A 106 -5.47 5.94 7.62
N GLU A 107 -5.70 6.16 8.91
CA GLU A 107 -7.05 6.30 9.48
C GLU A 107 -7.84 7.43 8.82
N ALA A 108 -7.21 8.57 8.62
CA ALA A 108 -7.83 9.71 7.92
C ALA A 108 -8.16 9.37 6.46
N SER A 109 -7.32 8.60 5.77
CA SER A 109 -7.55 8.17 4.39
C SER A 109 -8.81 7.30 4.27
N LEU A 110 -9.01 6.37 5.20
CA LEU A 110 -10.20 5.51 5.24
C LEU A 110 -11.46 6.34 5.44
N SER A 111 -11.43 7.24 6.41
CA SER A 111 -12.55 8.14 6.72
C SER A 111 -12.89 9.11 5.59
N SER A 112 -11.92 9.41 4.71
CA SER A 112 -12.16 10.23 3.52
C SER A 112 -12.91 9.50 2.40
N ILE A 113 -12.88 8.16 2.41
CA ILE A 113 -13.55 7.32 1.41
C ILE A 113 -14.93 6.90 1.92
N VAL A 114 -15.01 6.54 3.20
CA VAL A 114 -16.22 6.07 3.85
C VAL A 114 -16.44 6.86 5.12
N ALA A 115 -17.52 7.62 5.15
CA ALA A 115 -17.83 8.51 6.29
C ALA A 115 -18.47 7.76 7.47
N GLU A 116 -19.14 6.66 7.20
CA GLU A 116 -19.86 5.88 8.20
C GLU A 116 -18.87 4.99 9.01
N PRO A 117 -18.83 5.09 10.35
CA PRO A 117 -17.89 4.33 11.17
C PRO A 117 -17.95 2.81 10.97
N GLU A 118 -19.17 2.25 10.85
CA GLU A 118 -19.37 0.82 10.64
C GLU A 118 -18.77 0.34 9.31
N LEU A 119 -18.91 1.13 8.25
CA LEU A 119 -18.32 0.84 6.94
C LEU A 119 -16.80 1.01 6.98
N THR A 120 -16.28 1.95 7.75
CA THR A 120 -14.83 2.13 7.94
C THR A 120 -14.22 0.88 8.60
N GLU A 121 -14.86 0.30 9.62
CA GLU A 121 -14.39 -0.92 10.26
C GLU A 121 -14.47 -2.15 9.33
N ALA A 122 -15.54 -2.24 8.53
CA ALA A 122 -15.64 -3.27 7.49
C ALA A 122 -14.53 -3.14 6.43
N LEU A 123 -14.22 -1.90 6.02
CA LEU A 123 -13.12 -1.62 5.10
C LEU A 123 -11.76 -1.99 5.69
N LYS A 124 -11.50 -1.70 6.96
CA LYS A 124 -10.29 -2.14 7.67
C LYS A 124 -10.15 -3.66 7.68
N THR A 125 -11.24 -4.37 7.99
CA THR A 125 -11.27 -5.83 7.96
C THR A 125 -10.96 -6.37 6.55
N PHE A 126 -11.56 -5.78 5.52
CA PHE A 126 -11.30 -6.13 4.12
C PHE A 126 -9.83 -5.90 3.74
N ILE A 127 -9.27 -4.74 4.09
CA ILE A 127 -7.86 -4.43 3.84
C ILE A 127 -6.95 -5.42 4.55
N GLY A 128 -7.28 -5.80 5.79
CA GLY A 128 -6.54 -6.80 6.56
C GLY A 128 -6.49 -8.16 5.86
N VAL A 129 -7.63 -8.60 5.33
CA VAL A 129 -7.73 -9.85 4.56
C VAL A 129 -6.90 -9.76 3.28
N MET A 130 -7.02 -8.67 2.53
CA MET A 130 -6.26 -8.47 1.29
C MET A 130 -4.76 -8.40 1.55
N SER A 131 -4.33 -7.76 2.64
CA SER A 131 -2.93 -7.65 3.04
C SER A 131 -2.31 -9.00 3.37
N ALA A 132 -3.06 -9.89 4.01
CA ALA A 132 -2.60 -11.25 4.29
C ALA A 132 -2.31 -12.05 3.02
N TYR A 133 -3.02 -11.75 1.94
CA TYR A 133 -2.84 -12.41 0.66
C TYR A 133 -1.54 -12.00 -0.04
N THR A 134 -1.07 -10.79 0.19
CA THR A 134 0.03 -10.20 -0.57
C THR A 134 1.42 -10.54 -0.06
N THR A 135 1.62 -11.41 0.90
CA THR A 135 2.91 -11.86 1.45
C THR A 135 3.99 -10.78 1.69
N HIS A 136 3.70 -9.53 1.41
CA HIS A 136 4.59 -8.40 1.56
C HIS A 136 4.27 -7.60 2.83
N ASP A 137 4.73 -8.10 3.95
CA ASP A 137 5.06 -7.44 5.22
C ASP A 137 4.06 -6.52 5.94
N THR A 138 2.82 -6.40 5.50
CA THR A 138 1.83 -5.67 6.28
C THR A 138 0.90 -6.61 7.00
N ARG A 139 1.32 -7.02 8.15
CA ARG A 139 0.53 -7.84 9.05
C ARG A 139 -0.42 -6.96 9.83
N THR A 140 -1.65 -6.88 9.35
CA THR A 140 -2.72 -6.39 10.20
C THR A 140 -3.23 -7.51 11.11
N PRO A 141 -3.84 -7.20 12.26
CA PRO A 141 -4.41 -8.21 13.14
C PRO A 141 -5.43 -9.12 12.44
N GLU A 142 -6.17 -8.60 11.48
CA GLU A 142 -7.13 -9.34 10.66
C GLU A 142 -6.41 -10.27 9.68
N GLY A 143 -5.36 -9.79 9.05
CA GLY A 143 -4.51 -10.57 8.16
C GLY A 143 -3.80 -11.70 8.87
N GLU A 144 -3.33 -11.48 10.08
CA GLU A 144 -2.72 -12.53 10.91
C GLU A 144 -3.72 -13.63 11.27
N LYS A 145 -4.97 -13.30 11.45
CA LYS A 145 -6.04 -14.31 11.69
C LYS A 145 -6.43 -15.05 10.43
N PHE A 146 -6.49 -14.36 9.29
CA PHE A 146 -6.93 -14.93 8.01
C PHE A 146 -5.85 -15.80 7.36
N SER A 147 -4.60 -15.41 7.43
CA SER A 147 -3.48 -16.12 6.79
C SER A 147 -3.36 -17.59 7.21
N PRO A 148 -3.48 -17.96 8.52
CA PRO A 148 -3.50 -19.35 8.92
C PRO A 148 -4.67 -20.14 8.35
N LEU A 149 -5.87 -19.55 8.29
CA LEU A 149 -7.07 -20.17 7.71
C LEU A 149 -6.87 -20.44 6.22
N TYR A 150 -6.32 -19.48 5.50
CA TYR A 150 -6.03 -19.65 4.08
C TYR A 150 -4.98 -20.72 3.81
N THR A 151 -3.90 -20.73 4.57
CA THR A 151 -2.84 -21.76 4.47
C THR A 151 -3.37 -23.16 4.80
N ALA A 152 -4.19 -23.26 5.84
CA ALA A 152 -4.84 -24.51 6.21
C ALA A 152 -5.81 -25.00 5.12
N PHE A 153 -6.59 -24.08 4.54
CA PHE A 153 -7.50 -24.39 3.41
C PHE A 153 -6.71 -24.90 2.21
N GLN A 154 -5.64 -24.22 1.79
CA GLN A 154 -4.80 -24.67 0.67
C GLN A 154 -4.22 -26.07 0.95
N SER A 155 -3.73 -26.32 2.16
CA SER A 155 -3.19 -27.60 2.55
C SER A 155 -4.24 -28.71 2.57
N ALA A 156 -5.44 -28.45 3.07
CA ALA A 156 -6.54 -29.41 3.08
C ALA A 156 -7.02 -29.72 1.66
N TYR A 157 -7.16 -28.68 0.83
CA TYR A 157 -7.58 -28.80 -0.56
C TYR A 157 -6.57 -29.61 -1.40
N SER A 158 -5.28 -29.33 -1.27
CA SER A 158 -4.21 -30.03 -2.00
C SER A 158 -4.07 -31.52 -1.58
N LYS A 159 -4.51 -31.88 -0.38
CA LYS A 159 -4.53 -33.25 0.13
C LYS A 159 -5.88 -33.96 -0.12
N GLU A 160 -6.78 -33.34 -0.87
CA GLU A 160 -8.11 -33.84 -1.13
C GLU A 160 -8.96 -34.09 0.15
N ASN A 161 -8.60 -33.41 1.24
CA ASN A 161 -9.38 -33.45 2.48
C ASN A 161 -10.57 -32.49 2.40
N ILE A 162 -11.59 -32.91 1.68
CA ILE A 162 -12.76 -32.09 1.36
C ILE A 162 -13.55 -31.63 2.60
N PRO A 163 -13.74 -32.45 3.65
CA PRO A 163 -14.43 -31.99 4.87
C PRO A 163 -13.73 -30.77 5.53
N ASP A 164 -12.43 -30.87 5.75
CA ASP A 164 -11.67 -29.79 6.37
C ASP A 164 -11.61 -28.55 5.48
N ALA A 165 -11.40 -28.72 4.17
CA ALA A 165 -11.44 -27.63 3.23
C ALA A 165 -12.81 -26.94 3.21
N THR A 166 -13.90 -27.68 3.30
CA THR A 166 -15.27 -27.15 3.35
C THR A 166 -15.51 -26.34 4.63
N GLN A 167 -15.05 -26.83 5.77
CA GLN A 167 -15.14 -26.11 7.04
C GLN A 167 -14.36 -24.79 6.99
N LEU A 168 -13.11 -24.85 6.56
CA LEU A 168 -12.23 -23.66 6.44
C LEU A 168 -12.80 -22.64 5.44
N LEU A 169 -13.36 -23.10 4.32
CA LEU A 169 -14.05 -22.23 3.37
C LEU A 169 -15.27 -21.54 4.01
N SER A 170 -16.01 -22.25 4.87
CA SER A 170 -17.12 -21.65 5.60
C SER A 170 -16.68 -20.56 6.56
N GLU A 171 -15.54 -20.74 7.25
CA GLU A 171 -14.96 -19.74 8.13
C GLU A 171 -14.45 -18.52 7.36
N MET A 172 -13.81 -18.74 6.22
CA MET A 172 -13.38 -17.66 5.31
C MET A 172 -14.59 -16.88 4.75
N LYS A 173 -15.70 -17.57 4.42
CA LYS A 173 -16.94 -16.91 3.99
C LYS A 173 -17.55 -16.03 5.08
N LYS A 174 -17.50 -16.46 6.34
CA LYS A 174 -17.98 -15.63 7.47
C LYS A 174 -17.13 -14.37 7.62
N ALA A 175 -15.80 -14.48 7.48
CA ALA A 175 -14.93 -13.31 7.47
C ALA A 175 -15.25 -12.37 6.30
N ASN A 176 -15.52 -12.91 5.11
CA ASN A 176 -15.91 -12.13 3.93
C ASN A 176 -17.32 -11.51 4.05
N GLU A 177 -18.28 -12.19 4.71
CA GLU A 177 -19.60 -11.61 4.96
C GLU A 177 -19.54 -10.38 5.88
N ALA A 178 -18.60 -10.35 6.83
CA ALA A 178 -18.36 -9.18 7.67
C ALA A 178 -17.89 -7.95 6.86
N CYS A 179 -17.40 -8.15 5.65
CA CYS A 179 -16.99 -7.07 4.72
C CYS A 179 -18.11 -6.60 3.78
N LYS A 180 -19.29 -7.23 3.83
CA LYS A 180 -20.46 -6.89 3.00
C LYS A 180 -21.42 -5.99 3.79
N VAL A 181 -21.01 -4.77 4.10
CA VAL A 181 -21.87 -3.75 4.71
C VAL A 181 -22.30 -2.73 3.68
#